data_19fa941f36b61f81f22d2c2018b786a4
#
_entry.id   19fa941f36b61f81f22d2c2018b786a4
#
_cell.length_a   1.000
_cell.length_b   1.000
_cell.length_c   1.000
_cell.angle_alpha   90.00
_cell.angle_beta   90.00
_cell.angle_gamma   90.00
#
_symmetry.space_group_name_H-M   'P 1'
#
loop_
_entity.id
_entity.type
_entity.pdbx_description
1 polymer ?
#
loop_
_entity_poly.entity_id
_entity_poly.type
_entity_poly.pdbx_seq_one_letter_code
_entity_poly.pdbx_strand_id
1 'polypeptide(L)'
;KKPMDEDVKFEKLAQMTVGFTGADLANLLNESALLAARRHRSVISMDEVEESMERVIAGPQRKGRVMTEAERTTIAYHESGHALVGHILEHSDPVHKISIVSRGQALGYTLQLPQEDHFLKTKNEMLDELAVFLGGRVAEELMCDDITSGASNDLERATKMAREMVTRLGMSEELGTQVFGEAQHQVFLGRDYADHQDYSEETARRIDIEVQRIMREAHRRAVEILDARRDQLDLMAKVLLERETVEGDAVNALLDNEWDAYLEREGDILAAKEERNAKAAGMPTKKRAPRMSEEELAADAAAFAQAA
;
A
#
# COMPACT_ATOMS: atom_id res chain seq x y z
N LYS A 1 18.77 25.22 10.83
CA LYS A 1 18.57 25.10 9.37
C LYS A 1 19.28 23.83 8.93
N LYS A 2 18.57 22.96 8.23
CA LYS A 2 19.12 21.71 7.67
C LYS A 2 19.31 21.94 6.17
N PRO A 3 20.49 21.62 5.61
CA PRO A 3 20.71 21.78 4.18
C PRO A 3 19.88 20.71 3.43
N MET A 4 19.10 21.14 2.46
CA MET A 4 18.30 20.30 1.59
C MET A 4 18.78 20.42 0.17
N ASP A 5 18.67 19.34 -0.60
CA ASP A 5 18.97 19.31 -2.02
C ASP A 5 17.82 19.97 -2.82
N GLU A 6 18.09 20.36 -4.07
CA GLU A 6 17.09 20.94 -4.97
C GLU A 6 16.02 19.93 -5.42
N ASP A 7 16.26 18.63 -5.26
CA ASP A 7 15.31 17.56 -5.58
C ASP A 7 14.17 17.44 -4.58
N VAL A 8 14.30 18.05 -3.37
CA VAL A 8 13.27 18.03 -2.33
C VAL A 8 12.10 18.95 -2.71
N LYS A 9 11.00 18.33 -3.16
CA LYS A 9 9.77 19.02 -3.53
C LYS A 9 8.87 19.17 -2.31
N PHE A 10 8.71 20.40 -1.82
CA PHE A 10 7.91 20.68 -0.63
C PHE A 10 6.42 20.36 -0.81
N GLU A 11 5.88 20.50 -2.04
CA GLU A 11 4.50 20.13 -2.36
C GLU A 11 4.28 18.62 -2.17
N LYS A 12 5.20 17.79 -2.68
CA LYS A 12 5.15 16.34 -2.48
C LYS A 12 5.30 15.98 -1.01
N LEU A 13 6.23 16.66 -0.31
CA LEU A 13 6.40 16.46 1.14
C LEU A 13 5.12 16.79 1.92
N ALA A 14 4.44 17.88 1.58
CA ALA A 14 3.18 18.26 2.22
C ALA A 14 2.08 17.19 2.01
N GLN A 15 1.94 16.66 0.80
CA GLN A 15 1.02 15.56 0.50
C GLN A 15 1.35 14.29 1.30
N MET A 16 2.62 13.94 1.41
CA MET A 16 3.08 12.77 2.15
C MET A 16 2.93 12.90 3.68
N THR A 17 2.79 14.11 4.21
CA THR A 17 2.74 14.39 5.65
C THR A 17 1.39 14.93 6.12
N VAL A 18 0.32 14.60 5.38
CA VAL A 18 -1.06 14.91 5.80
C VAL A 18 -1.32 14.33 7.19
N GLY A 19 -1.89 15.13 8.10
CA GLY A 19 -2.14 14.75 9.49
C GLY A 19 -0.92 14.85 10.42
N PHE A 20 0.28 15.19 9.94
CA PHE A 20 1.44 15.39 10.80
C PHE A 20 1.33 16.69 11.57
N THR A 21 1.70 16.65 12.86
CA THR A 21 1.89 17.85 13.65
C THR A 21 3.24 18.51 13.36
N GLY A 22 3.43 19.76 13.80
CA GLY A 22 4.75 20.40 13.70
C GLY A 22 5.88 19.62 14.40
N ALA A 23 5.56 18.85 15.45
CA ALA A 23 6.51 17.97 16.12
C ALA A 23 6.90 16.77 15.24
N ASP A 24 5.92 16.16 14.54
CA ASP A 24 6.16 15.05 13.63
C ASP A 24 7.01 15.48 12.44
N LEU A 25 6.72 16.65 11.86
CA LEU A 25 7.55 17.25 10.80
C LEU A 25 8.98 17.54 11.25
N ALA A 26 9.15 18.07 12.47
CA ALA A 26 10.47 18.29 13.02
C ALA A 26 11.24 16.97 13.24
N ASN A 27 10.56 15.94 13.71
CA ASN A 27 11.10 14.58 13.86
C ASN A 27 11.49 13.98 12.52
N LEU A 28 10.60 14.04 11.51
CA LEU A 28 10.87 13.59 10.15
C LEU A 28 12.16 14.20 9.57
N LEU A 29 12.28 15.53 9.67
CA LEU A 29 13.47 16.23 9.18
C LEU A 29 14.74 15.90 10.00
N ASN A 30 14.60 15.56 11.29
CA ASN A 30 15.71 15.07 12.09
C ASN A 30 16.18 13.68 11.63
N GLU A 31 15.26 12.76 11.45
CA GLU A 31 15.57 11.42 10.95
C GLU A 31 16.20 11.49 9.55
N SER A 32 15.67 12.36 8.66
CA SER A 32 16.24 12.56 7.32
C SER A 32 17.70 13.06 7.38
N ALA A 33 17.98 14.01 8.27
CA ALA A 33 19.35 14.51 8.46
C ALA A 33 20.29 13.42 9.01
N LEU A 34 19.81 12.61 9.96
CA LEU A 34 20.58 11.49 10.51
C LEU A 34 20.84 10.42 9.45
N LEU A 35 19.86 10.16 8.58
CA LEU A 35 20.00 9.20 7.50
C LEU A 35 21.00 9.70 6.44
N ALA A 36 20.93 10.97 6.03
CA ALA A 36 21.90 11.61 5.13
C ALA A 36 23.33 11.51 5.69
N ALA A 37 23.50 11.83 6.97
CA ALA A 37 24.80 11.71 7.64
C ALA A 37 25.32 10.26 7.65
N ARG A 38 24.48 9.26 7.90
CA ARG A 38 24.85 7.83 7.82
C ARG A 38 25.27 7.40 6.42
N ARG A 39 24.68 8.02 5.38
CA ARG A 39 25.01 7.82 3.97
C ARG A 39 26.18 8.68 3.50
N HIS A 40 26.83 9.40 4.41
CA HIS A 40 27.94 10.33 4.13
C HIS A 40 27.58 11.46 3.15
N ARG A 41 26.31 11.89 3.17
CA ARG A 41 25.82 13.05 2.39
C ARG A 41 25.82 14.32 3.25
N SER A 42 26.12 15.46 2.61
CA SER A 42 26.13 16.78 3.28
C SER A 42 24.80 17.51 3.19
N VAL A 43 23.89 17.05 2.33
CA VAL A 43 22.56 17.59 2.10
C VAL A 43 21.53 16.48 2.20
N ILE A 44 20.29 16.81 2.52
CA ILE A 44 19.15 15.89 2.58
C ILE A 44 18.51 15.88 1.20
N SER A 45 18.44 14.74 0.53
CA SER A 45 17.69 14.54 -0.71
C SER A 45 16.30 14.01 -0.45
N MET A 46 15.47 13.96 -1.51
CA MET A 46 14.11 13.41 -1.40
C MET A 46 14.10 11.95 -0.93
N ASP A 47 15.07 11.13 -1.36
CA ASP A 47 15.23 9.73 -0.91
C ASP A 47 15.36 9.61 0.61
N GLU A 48 16.16 10.49 1.26
CA GLU A 48 16.30 10.48 2.72
C GLU A 48 15.02 10.92 3.43
N VAL A 49 14.24 11.82 2.81
CA VAL A 49 12.96 12.26 3.37
C VAL A 49 11.93 11.12 3.29
N GLU A 50 11.80 10.46 2.14
CA GLU A 50 10.86 9.35 1.93
C GLU A 50 11.18 8.17 2.84
N GLU A 51 12.42 7.71 2.88
CA GLU A 51 12.85 6.62 3.79
C GLU A 51 12.62 6.96 5.27
N SER A 52 12.85 8.22 5.64
CA SER A 52 12.64 8.66 7.03
C SER A 52 11.17 8.76 7.39
N MET A 53 10.31 9.14 6.44
CA MET A 53 8.86 9.14 6.62
C MET A 53 8.35 7.72 6.85
N GLU A 54 8.77 6.77 6.03
CA GLU A 54 8.41 5.36 6.19
C GLU A 54 8.88 4.83 7.55
N ARG A 55 10.06 5.26 8.02
CA ARG A 55 10.55 4.91 9.35
C ARG A 55 9.70 5.50 10.47
N VAL A 56 9.20 6.71 10.31
CA VAL A 56 8.34 7.37 11.31
C VAL A 56 6.96 6.70 11.34
N ILE A 57 6.39 6.35 10.18
CA ILE A 57 5.05 5.75 10.07
C ILE A 57 5.08 4.25 10.39
N ALA A 58 5.93 3.47 9.74
CA ALA A 58 5.94 2.01 9.77
C ALA A 58 7.06 1.42 10.65
N GLY A 59 7.97 2.26 11.14
CA GLY A 59 9.14 1.83 11.92
C GLY A 59 10.35 1.48 11.07
N PRO A 60 11.48 1.10 11.72
CA PRO A 60 12.71 0.78 11.03
C PRO A 60 12.60 -0.52 10.23
N GLN A 61 13.28 -0.57 9.09
CA GLN A 61 13.40 -1.79 8.29
C GLN A 61 14.11 -2.90 9.08
N ARG A 62 13.53 -4.11 9.07
CA ARG A 62 14.09 -5.29 9.75
C ARG A 62 14.93 -6.12 8.79
N LYS A 63 16.21 -5.80 8.68
CA LYS A 63 17.17 -6.49 7.78
C LYS A 63 17.52 -7.94 8.18
N GLY A 64 17.20 -8.37 9.39
CA GLY A 64 17.59 -9.69 9.92
C GLY A 64 16.48 -10.74 9.89
N ARG A 65 15.30 -10.43 9.34
CA ARG A 65 14.21 -11.39 9.25
C ARG A 65 14.35 -12.21 7.96
N VAL A 66 14.57 -13.50 8.11
CA VAL A 66 14.59 -14.43 6.99
C VAL A 66 13.15 -14.96 6.82
N MET A 67 12.51 -14.61 5.72
CA MET A 67 11.19 -15.13 5.32
C MET A 67 11.39 -16.27 4.34
N THR A 68 10.52 -17.26 4.41
CA THR A 68 10.47 -18.33 3.41
C THR A 68 9.90 -17.80 2.08
N GLU A 69 10.17 -18.46 0.97
CA GLU A 69 9.60 -18.08 -0.33
C GLU A 69 8.07 -18.14 -0.32
N ALA A 70 7.49 -19.10 0.38
CA ALA A 70 6.03 -19.20 0.56
C ALA A 70 5.47 -17.97 1.30
N GLU A 71 6.09 -17.57 2.41
CA GLU A 71 5.69 -16.35 3.14
C GLU A 71 5.83 -15.10 2.27
N ARG A 72 6.93 -14.95 1.53
CA ARG A 72 7.12 -13.83 0.60
C ARG A 72 6.03 -13.78 -0.47
N THR A 73 5.68 -14.92 -1.03
CA THR A 73 4.61 -15.02 -2.04
C THR A 73 3.26 -14.62 -1.46
N THR A 74 2.91 -15.13 -0.27
CA THR A 74 1.66 -14.77 0.39
C THR A 74 1.60 -13.26 0.69
N ILE A 75 2.69 -12.67 1.20
CA ILE A 75 2.76 -11.23 1.46
C ILE A 75 2.62 -10.43 0.15
N ALA A 76 3.25 -10.88 -0.94
CA ALA A 76 3.15 -10.20 -2.22
C ALA A 76 1.70 -10.16 -2.74
N TYR A 77 0.96 -11.26 -2.65
CA TYR A 77 -0.47 -11.28 -2.99
C TYR A 77 -1.29 -10.42 -2.03
N HIS A 78 -1.02 -10.48 -0.74
CA HIS A 78 -1.71 -9.70 0.28
C HIS A 78 -1.62 -8.20 0.00
N GLU A 79 -0.40 -7.67 -0.16
CA GLU A 79 -0.18 -6.25 -0.45
C GLU A 79 -0.73 -5.84 -1.82
N SER A 80 -0.61 -6.72 -2.83
CA SER A 80 -1.23 -6.50 -4.14
C SER A 80 -2.75 -6.43 -4.05
N GLY A 81 -3.36 -7.21 -3.17
CA GLY A 81 -4.80 -7.20 -2.91
C GLY A 81 -5.28 -5.85 -2.36
N HIS A 82 -4.61 -5.32 -1.34
CA HIS A 82 -4.89 -4.00 -0.80
C HIS A 82 -4.77 -2.91 -1.88
N ALA A 83 -3.67 -2.96 -2.63
CA ALA A 83 -3.40 -1.95 -3.66
C ALA A 83 -4.43 -1.98 -4.79
N LEU A 84 -4.76 -3.18 -5.31
CA LEU A 84 -5.68 -3.31 -6.44
C LEU A 84 -7.11 -2.96 -6.05
N VAL A 85 -7.58 -3.38 -4.86
CA VAL A 85 -8.90 -2.99 -4.35
C VAL A 85 -8.96 -1.47 -4.15
N GLY A 86 -7.94 -0.87 -3.52
CA GLY A 86 -7.87 0.57 -3.30
C GLY A 86 -7.86 1.38 -4.59
N HIS A 87 -7.16 0.91 -5.63
CA HIS A 87 -7.12 1.60 -6.92
C HIS A 87 -8.48 1.61 -7.66
N ILE A 88 -9.24 0.54 -7.54
CA ILE A 88 -10.53 0.39 -8.27
C ILE A 88 -11.67 1.13 -7.57
N LEU A 89 -11.60 1.32 -6.26
CA LEU A 89 -12.65 1.96 -5.49
C LEU A 89 -12.55 3.49 -5.59
N GLU A 90 -13.68 4.12 -5.92
CA GLU A 90 -13.75 5.55 -6.24
C GLU A 90 -13.33 6.47 -5.09
N HIS A 91 -13.59 6.05 -3.85
CA HIS A 91 -13.36 6.88 -2.66
C HIS A 91 -12.11 6.45 -1.86
N SER A 92 -11.23 5.67 -2.47
CA SER A 92 -9.96 5.30 -1.87
C SER A 92 -8.86 6.28 -2.24
N ASP A 93 -7.94 6.51 -1.30
CA ASP A 93 -6.75 7.31 -1.57
C ASP A 93 -5.83 6.60 -2.58
N PRO A 94 -5.13 7.34 -3.44
CA PRO A 94 -4.22 6.76 -4.42
C PRO A 94 -3.09 5.97 -3.77
N VAL A 95 -2.78 4.82 -4.37
CA VAL A 95 -1.66 3.99 -3.95
C VAL A 95 -0.35 4.63 -4.42
N HIS A 96 0.52 4.95 -3.47
CA HIS A 96 1.81 5.57 -3.75
C HIS A 96 2.95 4.56 -3.80
N LYS A 97 2.90 3.54 -2.92
CA LYS A 97 3.96 2.56 -2.77
C LYS A 97 3.42 1.23 -2.27
N ILE A 98 3.98 0.15 -2.79
CA ILE A 98 3.72 -1.22 -2.35
C ILE A 98 5.07 -1.86 -2.02
N SER A 99 5.19 -2.51 -0.86
CA SER A 99 6.46 -3.15 -0.46
C SER A 99 6.22 -4.41 0.35
N ILE A 100 7.01 -5.44 0.06
CA ILE A 100 7.09 -6.67 0.85
C ILE A 100 8.28 -6.68 1.81
N VAL A 101 8.93 -5.53 1.98
CA VAL A 101 10.04 -5.36 2.92
C VAL A 101 9.50 -5.11 4.31
N SER A 102 9.86 -5.97 5.26
CA SER A 102 9.36 -5.88 6.64
C SER A 102 9.82 -4.60 7.35
N ARG A 103 8.86 -3.88 7.96
CA ARG A 103 9.11 -2.70 8.81
C ARG A 103 8.36 -2.80 10.13
N GLY A 104 9.00 -2.49 11.22
CA GLY A 104 8.38 -2.55 12.56
C GLY A 104 7.72 -3.90 12.83
N GLN A 105 6.41 -3.94 12.97
CA GLN A 105 5.60 -5.16 13.13
C GLN A 105 5.04 -5.69 11.80
N ALA A 106 5.01 -4.86 10.75
CA ALA A 106 4.46 -5.22 9.46
C ALA A 106 5.43 -6.10 8.64
N LEU A 107 4.88 -7.07 7.92
CA LEU A 107 5.62 -7.95 7.01
C LEU A 107 5.80 -7.33 5.63
N GLY A 108 4.80 -6.60 5.17
CA GLY A 108 4.76 -5.73 4.02
C GLY A 108 3.94 -4.50 4.35
N TYR A 109 3.73 -3.61 3.40
CA TYR A 109 2.82 -2.48 3.52
C TYR A 109 2.45 -1.89 2.16
N THR A 110 1.22 -1.42 2.08
CA THR A 110 0.70 -0.62 0.97
C THR A 110 0.47 0.79 1.49
N LEU A 111 1.18 1.77 0.93
CA LEU A 111 1.08 3.17 1.31
C LEU A 111 0.12 3.88 0.35
N GLN A 112 -0.99 4.36 0.90
CA GLN A 112 -1.91 5.25 0.24
C GLN A 112 -1.72 6.66 0.78
N LEU A 113 -1.73 7.66 -0.08
CA LEU A 113 -1.54 9.06 0.30
C LEU A 113 -2.77 9.87 -0.10
N PRO A 114 -3.43 10.54 0.85
CA PRO A 114 -4.55 11.41 0.55
C PRO A 114 -4.09 12.56 -0.36
N GLN A 115 -4.92 12.91 -1.34
CA GLN A 115 -4.66 14.05 -2.22
C GLN A 115 -5.06 15.38 -1.57
N GLU A 116 -6.05 15.33 -0.67
CA GLU A 116 -6.61 16.49 0.02
C GLU A 116 -6.82 16.18 1.51
N ASP A 117 -6.92 17.21 2.33
CA ASP A 117 -7.26 17.07 3.76
C ASP A 117 -8.77 16.79 3.92
N HIS A 118 -9.12 15.56 4.27
CA HIS A 118 -10.49 15.17 4.56
C HIS A 118 -10.78 15.23 6.07
N PHE A 119 -11.58 16.20 6.49
CA PHE A 119 -12.01 16.32 7.90
C PHE A 119 -13.24 15.46 8.22
N LEU A 120 -14.01 15.09 7.23
CA LEU A 120 -15.21 14.28 7.37
C LEU A 120 -15.11 13.06 6.43
N LYS A 121 -15.49 11.90 6.93
CA LYS A 121 -15.63 10.68 6.13
C LYS A 121 -17.09 10.38 5.87
N THR A 122 -17.45 10.17 4.64
CA THR A 122 -18.80 9.71 4.24
C THR A 122 -18.97 8.22 4.48
N LYS A 123 -20.22 7.75 4.49
CA LYS A 123 -20.53 6.31 4.59
C LYS A 123 -19.89 5.52 3.46
N ASN A 124 -19.89 6.05 2.23
CA ASN A 124 -19.31 5.36 1.07
C ASN A 124 -17.79 5.25 1.16
N GLU A 125 -17.10 6.31 1.58
CA GLU A 125 -15.66 6.27 1.84
C GLU A 125 -15.31 5.20 2.88
N MET A 126 -16.07 5.11 3.97
CA MET A 126 -15.84 4.08 5.00
C MET A 126 -16.12 2.66 4.48
N LEU A 127 -17.13 2.47 3.64
CA LEU A 127 -17.41 1.16 3.02
C LEU A 127 -16.32 0.76 2.03
N ASP A 128 -15.75 1.71 1.29
CA ASP A 128 -14.63 1.47 0.39
C ASP A 128 -13.37 1.12 1.19
N GLU A 129 -13.06 1.87 2.25
CA GLU A 129 -11.93 1.59 3.15
C GLU A 129 -12.03 0.20 3.80
N LEU A 130 -13.24 -0.23 4.19
CA LEU A 130 -13.47 -1.60 4.68
C LEU A 130 -13.12 -2.66 3.63
N ALA A 131 -13.50 -2.45 2.38
CA ALA A 131 -13.15 -3.38 1.29
C ALA A 131 -11.65 -3.40 1.03
N VAL A 132 -10.96 -2.25 1.14
CA VAL A 132 -9.49 -2.16 1.06
C VAL A 132 -8.83 -2.96 2.18
N PHE A 133 -9.27 -2.82 3.45
CA PHE A 133 -8.72 -3.62 4.56
C PHE A 133 -8.89 -5.12 4.35
N LEU A 134 -9.97 -5.55 3.72
CA LEU A 134 -10.20 -6.97 3.43
C LEU A 134 -9.49 -7.45 2.17
N GLY A 135 -8.97 -6.53 1.33
CA GLY A 135 -8.33 -6.85 0.05
C GLY A 135 -7.17 -7.82 0.16
N GLY A 136 -6.28 -7.62 1.15
CA GLY A 136 -5.16 -8.53 1.39
C GLY A 136 -5.62 -9.93 1.75
N ARG A 137 -6.60 -10.07 2.66
CA ARG A 137 -7.17 -11.36 3.04
C ARG A 137 -7.84 -12.07 1.87
N VAL A 138 -8.61 -11.35 1.07
CA VAL A 138 -9.28 -11.91 -0.11
C VAL A 138 -8.26 -12.33 -1.16
N ALA A 139 -7.16 -11.60 -1.34
CA ALA A 139 -6.09 -12.01 -2.23
C ALA A 139 -5.45 -13.33 -1.80
N GLU A 140 -5.22 -13.54 -0.49
CA GLU A 140 -4.78 -14.85 0.04
C GLU A 140 -5.79 -15.95 -0.29
N GLU A 141 -7.09 -15.72 -0.06
CA GLU A 141 -8.16 -16.69 -0.33
C GLU A 141 -8.26 -17.10 -1.81
N LEU A 142 -7.97 -16.18 -2.73
CA LEU A 142 -8.10 -16.42 -4.17
C LEU A 142 -6.84 -17.01 -4.82
N MET A 143 -5.66 -16.71 -4.28
CA MET A 143 -4.37 -16.96 -4.96
C MET A 143 -3.43 -17.87 -4.18
N CYS A 144 -3.66 -18.09 -2.87
CA CYS A 144 -2.84 -18.95 -2.03
C CYS A 144 -3.58 -20.23 -1.65
N ASP A 145 -2.83 -21.29 -1.30
CA ASP A 145 -3.42 -22.57 -0.87
C ASP A 145 -4.14 -22.48 0.47
N ASP A 146 -3.73 -21.54 1.34
CA ASP A 146 -4.30 -21.34 2.67
C ASP A 146 -4.22 -19.86 3.08
N ILE A 147 -5.05 -19.50 4.03
CA ILE A 147 -5.13 -18.18 4.64
C ILE A 147 -4.19 -18.07 5.83
N THR A 148 -3.63 -16.89 6.05
CA THR A 148 -2.64 -16.69 7.11
C THR A 148 -3.14 -15.76 8.24
N SER A 149 -2.37 -15.70 9.31
CA SER A 149 -2.60 -14.74 10.41
C SER A 149 -2.13 -13.32 10.04
N GLY A 150 -1.54 -13.11 8.85
CA GLY A 150 -1.03 -11.82 8.40
C GLY A 150 -2.09 -10.72 8.41
N ALA A 151 -3.31 -11.06 8.00
CA ALA A 151 -4.46 -10.15 7.95
C ALA A 151 -5.04 -9.76 9.32
N SER A 152 -4.46 -10.17 10.45
CA SER A 152 -5.06 -9.96 11.79
C SER A 152 -5.29 -8.48 12.11
N ASN A 153 -4.35 -7.61 11.78
CA ASN A 153 -4.46 -6.17 12.02
C ASN A 153 -5.55 -5.54 11.15
N ASP A 154 -5.63 -5.93 9.87
CA ASP A 154 -6.63 -5.41 8.94
C ASP A 154 -8.04 -5.82 9.34
N LEU A 155 -8.21 -7.07 9.79
CA LEU A 155 -9.48 -7.57 10.34
C LEU A 155 -9.88 -6.82 11.62
N GLU A 156 -8.93 -6.53 12.50
CA GLU A 156 -9.19 -5.74 13.72
C GLU A 156 -9.64 -4.32 13.36
N ARG A 157 -8.91 -3.63 12.47
CA ARG A 157 -9.25 -2.28 12.00
C ARG A 157 -10.61 -2.25 11.30
N ALA A 158 -10.85 -3.18 10.40
CA ALA A 158 -12.12 -3.30 9.68
C ALA A 158 -13.29 -3.55 10.66
N THR A 159 -13.14 -4.47 11.61
CA THR A 159 -14.19 -4.76 12.61
C THR A 159 -14.47 -3.55 13.49
N LYS A 160 -13.43 -2.84 13.93
CA LYS A 160 -13.56 -1.62 14.73
C LYS A 160 -14.31 -0.54 13.95
N MET A 161 -13.93 -0.29 12.70
CA MET A 161 -14.57 0.69 11.83
C MET A 161 -16.05 0.34 11.58
N ALA A 162 -16.35 -0.89 11.21
CA ALA A 162 -17.73 -1.34 11.00
C ALA A 162 -18.58 -1.16 12.28
N ARG A 163 -18.02 -1.44 13.46
CA ARG A 163 -18.68 -1.21 14.74
C ARG A 163 -18.90 0.28 15.02
N GLU A 164 -17.94 1.13 14.74
CA GLU A 164 -18.07 2.59 14.88
C GLU A 164 -19.15 3.15 13.94
N MET A 165 -19.23 2.68 12.69
CA MET A 165 -20.28 3.06 11.74
C MET A 165 -21.66 2.80 12.31
N VAL A 166 -21.85 1.63 12.94
CA VAL A 166 -23.13 1.20 13.51
C VAL A 166 -23.43 1.89 14.84
N THR A 167 -22.45 1.96 15.76
CA THR A 167 -22.72 2.37 17.15
C THR A 167 -22.51 3.85 17.42
N ARG A 168 -21.66 4.52 16.65
CA ARG A 168 -21.26 5.92 16.91
C ARG A 168 -21.70 6.90 15.85
N LEU A 169 -21.67 6.47 14.58
CA LEU A 169 -21.89 7.37 13.46
C LEU A 169 -23.32 7.31 12.90
N GLY A 170 -24.18 6.41 13.43
CA GLY A 170 -25.57 6.27 12.97
C GLY A 170 -25.69 5.95 11.48
N MET A 171 -24.72 5.20 10.91
CA MET A 171 -24.66 4.88 9.48
C MET A 171 -25.39 3.58 9.12
N SER A 172 -26.01 2.91 10.09
CA SER A 172 -26.85 1.72 9.85
C SER A 172 -28.28 2.13 9.51
N GLU A 173 -28.82 1.55 8.45
CA GLU A 173 -30.25 1.73 8.09
C GLU A 173 -31.16 0.97 9.04
N GLU A 174 -30.72 -0.17 9.54
CA GLU A 174 -31.51 -1.03 10.44
C GLU A 174 -31.62 -0.47 11.86
N LEU A 175 -30.56 0.17 12.36
CA LEU A 175 -30.49 0.71 13.72
C LEU A 175 -30.78 2.21 13.81
N GLY A 176 -30.76 2.91 12.66
CA GLY A 176 -31.08 4.34 12.57
C GLY A 176 -29.97 5.27 13.08
N THR A 177 -30.34 6.54 13.26
CA THR A 177 -29.42 7.64 13.60
C THR A 177 -29.34 7.85 15.10
N GLN A 178 -28.84 6.86 15.84
CA GLN A 178 -28.64 6.94 17.29
C GLN A 178 -27.27 6.38 17.67
N VAL A 179 -26.81 6.77 18.85
CA VAL A 179 -25.54 6.32 19.44
C VAL A 179 -25.83 5.23 20.46
N PHE A 180 -25.04 4.16 20.42
CA PHE A 180 -25.09 3.04 21.36
C PHE A 180 -23.77 2.97 22.14
N GLY A 181 -23.85 2.85 23.46
CA GLY A 181 -22.70 2.82 24.36
C GLY A 181 -22.18 4.22 24.71
N GLU A 182 -21.85 4.42 25.99
CA GLU A 182 -21.23 5.65 26.44
C GLU A 182 -19.77 5.74 26.02
N ALA A 183 -19.29 6.94 25.65
CA ALA A 183 -17.87 7.20 25.46
C ALA A 183 -17.17 7.13 26.84
N GLN A 184 -16.19 6.25 26.99
CA GLN A 184 -15.35 6.22 28.18
C GLN A 184 -14.55 7.53 28.31
N HIS A 185 -15.07 8.49 29.08
CA HIS A 185 -14.40 9.77 29.34
C HIS A 185 -13.71 9.86 30.71
N GLN A 186 -13.47 8.75 31.40
CA GLN A 186 -12.78 8.81 32.73
C GLN A 186 -11.57 7.88 32.82
N VAL A 187 -10.41 8.42 32.44
CA VAL A 187 -9.08 7.78 32.53
C VAL A 187 -8.46 7.88 33.95
N PHE A 188 -9.20 8.36 34.97
CA PHE A 188 -8.53 8.87 36.18
C PHE A 188 -8.80 8.16 37.51
N LEU A 189 -9.42 7.02 37.57
CA LEU A 189 -9.55 6.27 38.84
C LEU A 189 -9.45 4.78 38.60
N GLY A 190 -8.27 4.20 38.79
CA GLY A 190 -7.88 2.79 38.84
C GLY A 190 -8.91 1.73 39.30
N ARG A 191 -10.10 1.79 38.76
CA ARG A 191 -11.17 0.83 38.88
C ARG A 191 -11.53 0.37 37.48
N ASP A 192 -11.35 -0.92 37.22
CA ASP A 192 -12.00 -1.61 36.09
C ASP A 192 -13.52 -1.46 36.27
N TYR A 193 -14.10 -0.40 35.69
CA TYR A 193 -15.53 -0.38 35.47
C TYR A 193 -15.79 -1.32 34.29
N ALA A 194 -16.47 -2.41 34.55
CA ALA A 194 -17.09 -3.23 33.51
C ALA A 194 -17.80 -2.30 32.52
N ASP A 195 -17.57 -2.51 31.22
CA ASP A 195 -18.30 -1.83 30.14
C ASP A 195 -19.81 -1.93 30.46
N HIS A 196 -20.39 -0.86 30.97
CA HIS A 196 -21.82 -0.82 31.18
C HIS A 196 -22.49 -0.62 29.81
N GLN A 197 -22.98 -1.72 29.28
CA GLN A 197 -23.88 -1.73 28.14
C GLN A 197 -25.12 -0.90 28.50
N ASP A 198 -25.33 0.24 27.85
CA ASP A 198 -26.49 1.13 28.02
C ASP A 198 -27.67 0.72 27.12
N TYR A 199 -27.60 -0.44 26.49
CA TYR A 199 -28.60 -0.99 25.58
C TYR A 199 -28.91 -2.46 25.92
N SER A 200 -30.10 -2.91 25.48
CA SER A 200 -30.58 -4.26 25.74
C SER A 200 -29.79 -5.33 24.97
N GLU A 201 -29.85 -6.59 25.45
CA GLU A 201 -29.27 -7.75 24.74
C GLU A 201 -29.84 -7.91 23.32
N GLU A 202 -31.09 -7.54 23.09
CA GLU A 202 -31.70 -7.55 21.77
C GLU A 202 -31.04 -6.52 20.86
N THR A 203 -30.74 -5.31 21.36
CA THR A 203 -30.02 -4.28 20.61
C THR A 203 -28.57 -4.72 20.35
N ALA A 204 -27.90 -5.35 21.33
CA ALA A 204 -26.55 -5.91 21.15
C ALA A 204 -26.51 -6.91 20.00
N ARG A 205 -27.48 -7.81 19.94
CA ARG A 205 -27.59 -8.80 18.86
C ARG A 205 -27.82 -8.13 17.50
N ARG A 206 -28.65 -7.10 17.42
CA ARG A 206 -28.88 -6.35 16.19
C ARG A 206 -27.61 -5.60 15.73
N ILE A 207 -26.84 -5.03 16.66
CA ILE A 207 -25.54 -4.43 16.36
C ILE A 207 -24.59 -5.47 15.75
N ASP A 208 -24.48 -6.67 16.37
CA ASP A 208 -23.60 -7.72 15.87
C ASP A 208 -24.02 -8.23 14.49
N ILE A 209 -25.32 -8.38 14.24
CA ILE A 209 -25.85 -8.76 12.92
C ILE A 209 -25.49 -7.70 11.85
N GLU A 210 -25.64 -6.43 12.19
CA GLU A 210 -25.39 -5.34 11.26
C GLU A 210 -23.88 -5.18 10.97
N VAL A 211 -23.02 -5.30 11.98
CA VAL A 211 -21.56 -5.34 11.81
C VAL A 211 -21.18 -6.51 10.89
N GLN A 212 -21.70 -7.70 11.11
CA GLN A 212 -21.46 -8.86 10.25
C GLN A 212 -21.96 -8.62 8.81
N ARG A 213 -23.09 -7.94 8.64
CA ARG A 213 -23.61 -7.61 7.31
C ARG A 213 -22.66 -6.69 6.57
N ILE A 214 -22.19 -5.62 7.22
CA ILE A 214 -21.25 -4.66 6.65
C ILE A 214 -19.94 -5.37 6.28
N MET A 215 -19.38 -6.17 7.17
CA MET A 215 -18.14 -6.92 6.91
C MET A 215 -18.28 -7.90 5.74
N ARG A 216 -19.40 -8.63 5.66
CA ARG A 216 -19.66 -9.55 4.52
C ARG A 216 -19.83 -8.81 3.20
N GLU A 217 -20.47 -7.66 3.21
CA GLU A 217 -20.63 -6.83 2.02
C GLU A 217 -19.29 -6.28 1.52
N ALA A 218 -18.43 -5.79 2.43
CA ALA A 218 -17.08 -5.34 2.11
C ALA A 218 -16.21 -6.49 1.55
N HIS A 219 -16.28 -7.68 2.17
CA HIS A 219 -15.59 -8.87 1.69
C HIS A 219 -16.07 -9.27 0.27
N ARG A 220 -17.39 -9.36 0.05
CA ARG A 220 -17.96 -9.67 -1.26
C ARG A 220 -17.47 -8.71 -2.33
N ARG A 221 -17.44 -7.41 -2.02
CA ARG A 221 -16.97 -6.36 -2.94
C ARG A 221 -15.49 -6.53 -3.29
N ALA A 222 -14.64 -6.84 -2.30
CA ALA A 222 -13.24 -7.14 -2.54
C ALA A 222 -13.05 -8.39 -3.41
N VAL A 223 -13.84 -9.46 -3.16
CA VAL A 223 -13.84 -10.68 -3.99
C VAL A 223 -14.22 -10.36 -5.45
N GLU A 224 -15.29 -9.60 -5.68
CA GLU A 224 -15.73 -9.23 -7.03
C GLU A 224 -14.66 -8.45 -7.80
N ILE A 225 -13.95 -7.54 -7.12
CA ILE A 225 -12.88 -6.74 -7.72
C ILE A 225 -11.68 -7.62 -8.08
N LEU A 226 -11.21 -8.44 -7.16
CA LEU A 226 -9.99 -9.25 -7.33
C LEU A 226 -10.21 -10.44 -8.24
N ASP A 227 -11.35 -11.12 -8.16
CA ASP A 227 -11.69 -12.26 -9.02
C ASP A 227 -11.75 -11.87 -10.50
N ALA A 228 -12.27 -10.68 -10.79
CA ALA A 228 -12.29 -10.13 -12.15
C ALA A 228 -10.90 -9.73 -12.68
N ARG A 229 -9.85 -9.70 -11.84
CA ARG A 229 -8.51 -9.19 -12.16
C ARG A 229 -7.39 -10.10 -11.67
N ARG A 230 -7.62 -11.42 -11.65
CA ARG A 230 -6.64 -12.42 -11.18
C ARG A 230 -5.30 -12.32 -11.89
N ASP A 231 -5.30 -12.12 -13.21
CA ASP A 231 -4.07 -12.02 -14.00
C ASP A 231 -3.24 -10.78 -13.59
N GLN A 232 -3.92 -9.66 -13.33
CA GLN A 232 -3.27 -8.44 -12.86
C GLN A 232 -2.72 -8.62 -11.44
N LEU A 233 -3.48 -9.24 -10.55
CA LEU A 233 -3.04 -9.57 -9.19
C LEU A 233 -1.80 -10.46 -9.20
N ASP A 234 -1.76 -11.47 -10.08
CA ASP A 234 -0.63 -12.36 -10.27
C ASP A 234 0.61 -11.61 -10.81
N LEU A 235 0.42 -10.72 -11.78
CA LEU A 235 1.48 -9.86 -12.29
C LEU A 235 2.07 -8.97 -11.20
N MET A 236 1.21 -8.31 -10.39
CA MET A 236 1.65 -7.45 -9.30
C MET A 236 2.47 -8.22 -8.26
N ALA A 237 2.01 -9.41 -7.85
CA ALA A 237 2.73 -10.25 -6.92
C ALA A 237 4.09 -10.68 -7.47
N LYS A 238 4.19 -11.08 -8.74
CA LYS A 238 5.46 -11.43 -9.40
C LYS A 238 6.44 -10.26 -9.41
N VAL A 239 5.98 -9.07 -9.77
CA VAL A 239 6.82 -7.87 -9.78
C VAL A 239 7.31 -7.52 -8.37
N LEU A 240 6.46 -7.66 -7.35
CA LEU A 240 6.86 -7.45 -5.96
C LEU A 240 7.88 -8.50 -5.48
N LEU A 241 7.78 -9.75 -5.90
CA LEU A 241 8.77 -10.77 -5.58
C LEU A 241 10.15 -10.46 -6.19
N GLU A 242 10.18 -9.86 -7.38
CA GLU A 242 11.40 -9.47 -8.08
C GLU A 242 12.01 -8.17 -7.56
N ARG A 243 11.19 -7.14 -7.36
CA ARG A 243 11.64 -5.78 -7.03
C ARG A 243 11.58 -5.44 -5.55
N GLU A 244 10.89 -6.25 -4.74
CA GLU A 244 10.59 -6.08 -3.30
C GLU A 244 9.79 -4.80 -2.97
N THR A 245 9.93 -3.76 -3.76
CA THR A 245 9.25 -2.48 -3.60
C THR A 245 8.96 -1.86 -4.95
N VAL A 246 7.75 -1.34 -5.10
CA VAL A 246 7.28 -0.60 -6.28
C VAL A 246 6.69 0.72 -5.84
N GLU A 247 7.04 1.83 -6.51
CA GLU A 247 6.60 3.17 -6.14
C GLU A 247 6.44 4.10 -7.35
N GLY A 248 5.67 5.17 -7.18
CA GLY A 248 5.49 6.21 -8.19
C GLY A 248 4.87 5.68 -9.49
N ASP A 249 5.48 6.04 -10.64
CA ASP A 249 4.96 5.68 -11.97
C ASP A 249 4.89 4.16 -12.19
N ALA A 250 5.75 3.38 -11.55
CA ALA A 250 5.73 1.93 -11.61
C ALA A 250 4.48 1.34 -10.94
N VAL A 251 4.02 1.91 -9.82
CA VAL A 251 2.76 1.51 -9.17
C VAL A 251 1.58 1.79 -10.09
N ASN A 252 1.51 3.01 -10.65
CA ASN A 252 0.44 3.38 -11.57
C ASN A 252 0.38 2.44 -12.77
N ALA A 253 1.54 2.14 -13.38
CA ALA A 253 1.62 1.23 -14.51
C ALA A 253 1.13 -0.20 -14.20
N LEU A 254 1.40 -0.70 -12.98
CA LEU A 254 0.87 -2.00 -12.53
C LEU A 254 -0.65 -1.93 -12.31
N LEU A 255 -1.13 -0.88 -11.68
CA LEU A 255 -2.54 -0.70 -11.33
C LEU A 255 -3.41 -0.39 -12.56
N ASP A 256 -2.86 0.30 -13.56
CA ASP A 256 -3.52 0.60 -14.84
C ASP A 256 -3.38 -0.52 -15.87
N ASN A 257 -2.68 -1.62 -15.51
CA ASN A 257 -2.37 -2.75 -16.40
C ASN A 257 -1.53 -2.36 -17.62
N GLU A 258 -0.61 -1.40 -17.45
CA GLU A 258 0.29 -0.84 -18.47
C GLU A 258 1.77 -1.23 -18.24
N TRP A 259 2.01 -2.34 -17.53
CA TRP A 259 3.35 -2.73 -17.08
C TRP A 259 4.36 -2.90 -18.23
N ASP A 260 3.96 -3.53 -19.33
CA ASP A 260 4.84 -3.74 -20.48
C ASP A 260 5.29 -2.43 -21.12
N ALA A 261 4.34 -1.49 -21.27
CA ALA A 261 4.64 -0.14 -21.78
C ALA A 261 5.55 0.65 -20.81
N TYR A 262 5.41 0.43 -19.50
CA TYR A 262 6.30 1.02 -18.51
C TYR A 262 7.73 0.46 -18.64
N LEU A 263 7.90 -0.86 -18.77
CA LEU A 263 9.21 -1.49 -18.95
C LEU A 263 9.94 -1.00 -20.22
N GLU A 264 9.20 -0.78 -21.30
CA GLU A 264 9.77 -0.20 -22.51
C GLU A 264 10.30 1.20 -22.28
N ARG A 265 9.53 2.06 -21.62
CA ARG A 265 9.94 3.44 -21.26
C ARG A 265 11.14 3.45 -20.31
N GLU A 266 11.13 2.59 -19.26
CA GLU A 266 12.23 2.46 -18.32
C GLU A 266 13.52 2.02 -19.01
N GLY A 267 13.44 1.06 -19.92
CA GLY A 267 14.57 0.61 -20.73
C GLY A 267 15.16 1.73 -21.62
N ASP A 268 14.30 2.55 -22.22
CA ASP A 268 14.74 3.68 -23.03
C ASP A 268 15.39 4.80 -22.20
N ILE A 269 14.86 5.07 -21.01
CA ILE A 269 15.45 6.03 -20.05
C ILE A 269 16.83 5.56 -19.56
N LEU A 270 16.97 4.28 -19.22
CA LEU A 270 18.24 3.70 -18.79
C LEU A 270 19.28 3.77 -19.92
N ALA A 271 18.91 3.38 -21.13
CA ALA A 271 19.77 3.47 -22.30
C ALA A 271 20.25 4.90 -22.60
N ALA A 272 19.34 5.87 -22.50
CA ALA A 272 19.67 7.27 -22.70
C ALA A 272 20.60 7.81 -21.59
N LYS A 273 20.45 7.34 -20.34
CA LYS A 273 21.32 7.70 -19.22
C LYS A 273 22.70 7.09 -19.37
N GLU A 274 22.81 5.85 -19.83
CA GLU A 274 24.08 5.20 -20.14
C GLU A 274 24.83 5.90 -21.28
N GLU A 275 24.12 6.28 -22.34
CA GLU A 275 24.72 7.07 -23.43
C GLU A 275 25.25 8.43 -22.96
N ARG A 276 24.49 9.13 -22.11
CA ARG A 276 24.94 10.41 -21.52
C ARG A 276 26.20 10.23 -20.68
N ASN A 277 26.22 9.19 -19.82
CA ASN A 277 27.35 8.89 -18.96
C ASN A 277 28.58 8.47 -19.80
N ALA A 278 28.41 7.66 -20.83
CA ALA A 278 29.49 7.27 -21.75
C ALA A 278 30.06 8.48 -22.50
N LYS A 279 29.20 9.39 -22.99
CA LYS A 279 29.62 10.66 -23.62
C LYS A 279 30.39 11.55 -22.64
N ALA A 280 29.92 11.65 -21.37
CA ALA A 280 30.60 12.44 -20.34
C ALA A 280 31.94 11.84 -19.93
N ALA A 281 32.08 10.50 -19.98
CA ALA A 281 33.31 9.77 -19.69
C ALA A 281 34.27 9.65 -20.89
N GLY A 282 33.94 10.20 -22.08
CA GLY A 282 34.73 10.07 -23.29
C GLY A 282 34.86 8.65 -23.86
N MET A 283 33.94 7.75 -23.48
CA MET A 283 33.89 6.37 -23.94
C MET A 283 33.08 6.25 -25.25
N PRO A 284 33.44 5.33 -26.17
CA PRO A 284 32.67 5.12 -27.40
C PRO A 284 31.28 4.54 -27.04
N THR A 285 30.22 5.18 -27.53
CA THR A 285 28.85 4.73 -27.37
C THR A 285 28.61 3.44 -28.18
N LYS A 286 28.15 2.36 -27.53
CA LYS A 286 27.65 1.18 -28.25
C LYS A 286 26.40 1.57 -29.04
N LYS A 287 26.45 1.53 -30.38
CA LYS A 287 25.23 1.62 -31.18
C LYS A 287 24.34 0.45 -30.84
N ARG A 288 23.09 0.75 -30.42
CA ARG A 288 22.04 -0.25 -30.18
C ARG A 288 21.81 -0.98 -31.51
N ALA A 289 21.90 -2.33 -31.49
CA ALA A 289 21.41 -3.11 -32.61
C ALA A 289 19.90 -2.83 -32.79
N PRO A 290 19.41 -2.66 -34.03
CA PRO A 290 17.97 -2.52 -34.26
C PRO A 290 17.24 -3.69 -33.61
N ARG A 291 16.15 -3.40 -32.88
CA ARG A 291 15.26 -4.45 -32.34
C ARG A 291 14.75 -5.26 -33.53
N MET A 292 14.91 -6.57 -33.43
CA MET A 292 14.27 -7.48 -34.37
C MET A 292 12.75 -7.36 -34.23
N SER A 293 12.03 -7.34 -35.33
CA SER A 293 10.57 -7.39 -35.34
C SER A 293 10.07 -8.74 -34.80
N GLU A 294 8.81 -8.80 -34.36
CA GLU A 294 8.19 -10.06 -33.93
C GLU A 294 8.26 -11.15 -35.03
N GLU A 295 8.21 -10.74 -36.30
CA GLU A 295 8.36 -11.64 -37.47
C GLU A 295 9.79 -12.17 -37.58
N GLU A 296 10.81 -11.38 -37.29
CA GLU A 296 12.22 -11.79 -37.30
C GLU A 296 12.55 -12.73 -36.14
N LEU A 297 11.97 -12.46 -34.93
CA LEU A 297 12.10 -13.34 -33.76
C LEU A 297 11.40 -14.69 -33.99
N ALA A 298 10.24 -14.68 -34.61
CA ALA A 298 9.51 -15.90 -34.96
C ALA A 298 10.25 -16.72 -36.05
N ALA A 299 10.89 -16.05 -37.00
CA ALA A 299 11.70 -16.71 -38.03
C ALA A 299 12.98 -17.34 -37.48
N ASP A 300 13.65 -16.67 -36.53
CA ASP A 300 14.85 -17.19 -35.87
C ASP A 300 14.51 -18.39 -34.95
N ALA A 301 13.38 -18.32 -34.22
CA ALA A 301 12.88 -19.45 -33.42
C ALA A 301 12.51 -20.66 -34.28
N ALA A 302 11.92 -20.44 -35.45
CA ALA A 302 11.60 -21.52 -36.42
C ALA A 302 12.86 -22.13 -37.04
N ALA A 303 13.88 -21.32 -37.32
CA ALA A 303 15.16 -21.79 -37.83
C ALA A 303 15.93 -22.65 -36.80
N PHE A 304 15.86 -22.27 -35.52
CA PHE A 304 16.48 -23.03 -34.42
C PHE A 304 15.80 -24.36 -34.17
N ALA A 305 14.46 -24.43 -34.34
CA ALA A 305 13.69 -25.64 -34.19
C ALA A 305 13.89 -26.66 -35.37
N GLN A 306 14.38 -26.18 -36.52
CA GLN A 306 14.70 -27.05 -37.67
C GLN A 306 16.15 -27.60 -37.67
N ALA A 307 17.01 -27.01 -36.81
CA ALA A 307 18.42 -27.40 -36.72
C ALA A 307 18.73 -28.35 -35.54
N ALA A 308 17.76 -28.65 -34.69
CA ALA A 308 17.79 -29.60 -33.58
C ALA A 308 17.04 -30.87 -33.91
#